data_2cba16f593a17d52b8b3cf0a17fb2ee1
#
_entry.id   2cba16f593a17d52b8b3cf0a17fb2ee1
#
_cell.length_a   1.000
_cell.length_b   1.000
_cell.length_c   1.000
_cell.angle_alpha   90.00
_cell.angle_beta   90.00
_cell.angle_gamma   90.00
#
_symmetry.space_group_name_H-M   'P 1'
#
loop_
_entity.id
_entity.type
_entity.pdbx_description
1 polymer ?
#
loop_
_entity_poly.entity_id
_entity_poly.type
_entity_poly.pdbx_seq_one_letter_code
_entity_poly.pdbx_strand_id
1 'polypeptide(L)'
;MVFNLGSKIKTLWLLTKDFEYFCSMDNLLQEDTICALATGGGLSAIAVIRLSGKEAIKITNTIFSRDILNVKSHTIHFGTISKNNTIIDEVLVSIFKNGKSYTGEETVEISCH
;
A
#
# COMPACT_ATOMS: atom_id res chain seq x y z
N MET A 1 7.62 1.56 12.00
CA MET A 1 6.42 1.09 12.73
C MET A 1 6.40 -0.43 12.70
N VAL A 2 6.44 -1.05 13.85
CA VAL A 2 6.45 -2.53 13.96
C VAL A 2 5.04 -3.01 14.24
N PHE A 3 4.50 -3.87 13.38
CA PHE A 3 3.16 -4.42 13.52
C PHE A 3 3.26 -5.89 13.92
N ASN A 4 2.70 -6.25 15.07
CA ASN A 4 2.76 -7.62 15.57
C ASN A 4 1.48 -8.38 15.19
N LEU A 5 1.49 -9.07 14.05
CA LEU A 5 0.34 -9.79 13.48
C LEU A 5 0.62 -11.30 13.22
N GLY A 6 1.42 -11.96 14.05
CA GLY A 6 1.74 -13.40 13.89
C GLY A 6 2.51 -13.69 12.58
N SER A 7 2.19 -14.80 11.89
CA SER A 7 2.90 -15.20 10.66
C SER A 7 2.72 -14.24 9.48
N LYS A 8 1.67 -13.43 9.49
CA LYS A 8 1.41 -12.38 8.49
C LYS A 8 2.30 -11.15 8.68
N ILE A 9 2.92 -10.99 9.84
CA ILE A 9 3.81 -9.87 10.16
C ILE A 9 4.97 -9.77 9.19
N LYS A 10 5.59 -10.88 8.82
CA LYS A 10 6.72 -10.88 7.89
C LYS A 10 6.34 -10.28 6.54
N THR A 11 5.14 -10.57 6.07
CA THR A 11 4.61 -10.07 4.79
C THR A 11 4.33 -8.56 4.88
N LEU A 12 3.64 -8.11 5.93
CA LEU A 12 3.37 -6.71 6.19
C LEU A 12 4.64 -5.90 6.48
N TRP A 13 5.58 -6.49 7.21
CA TRP A 13 6.85 -5.85 7.53
C TRP A 13 7.72 -5.66 6.28
N LEU A 14 7.77 -6.66 5.40
CA LEU A 14 8.47 -6.55 4.12
C LEU A 14 7.84 -5.48 3.21
N LEU A 15 6.52 -5.43 3.15
CA LEU A 15 5.79 -4.39 2.42
C LEU A 15 6.09 -3.00 3.01
N THR A 16 5.97 -2.83 4.32
CA THR A 16 6.23 -1.57 5.03
C THR A 16 7.67 -1.11 4.83
N LYS A 17 8.63 -2.02 4.89
CA LYS A 17 10.04 -1.71 4.69
C LYS A 17 10.37 -1.25 3.28
N ASP A 18 9.76 -1.87 2.27
CA ASP A 18 9.93 -1.45 0.88
C ASP A 18 9.28 -0.08 0.64
N PHE A 19 8.13 0.20 1.24
CA PHE A 19 7.50 1.51 1.18
C PHE A 19 8.30 2.58 1.91
N GLU A 20 8.87 2.29 3.08
CA GLU A 20 9.78 3.20 3.79
C GLU A 20 11.02 3.51 2.95
N TYR A 21 11.58 2.52 2.26
CA TYR A 21 12.70 2.73 1.35
C TYR A 21 12.33 3.68 0.21
N PHE A 22 11.19 3.48 -0.45
CA PHE A 22 10.70 4.36 -1.51
C PHE A 22 10.39 5.76 -0.97
N CYS A 23 9.74 5.88 0.18
CA CYS A 23 9.47 7.15 0.83
C CYS A 23 10.77 7.90 1.18
N SER A 24 11.82 7.22 1.64
CA SER A 24 13.10 7.85 1.97
C SER A 24 13.85 8.34 0.73
N MET A 25 13.66 7.74 -0.42
CA MET A 25 14.22 8.23 -1.69
C MET A 25 13.51 9.48 -2.19
N ASP A 26 12.20 9.61 -1.96
CA ASP A 26 11.40 10.78 -2.33
C ASP A 26 11.54 11.96 -1.36
N ASN A 27 12.08 11.76 -0.17
CA ASN A 27 12.34 12.82 0.83
C ASN A 27 13.23 13.96 0.33
N LEU A 28 13.87 13.79 -0.81
CA LEU A 28 14.63 14.85 -1.46
C LEU A 28 13.75 15.80 -2.28
N LEU A 29 12.45 15.56 -2.44
CA LEU A 29 11.59 16.23 -3.43
C LEU A 29 10.23 16.74 -2.93
N GLN A 30 10.09 17.14 -1.70
CA GLN A 30 9.05 18.07 -1.20
C GLN A 30 7.66 17.61 -0.81
N GLU A 31 7.18 16.43 -1.08
CA GLU A 31 5.90 15.96 -0.49
C GLU A 31 5.99 14.46 -0.28
N ASP A 32 6.02 14.06 0.98
CA ASP A 32 6.18 12.66 1.35
C ASP A 32 4.94 11.84 1.03
N THR A 33 5.12 10.74 0.31
CA THR A 33 4.14 9.67 0.30
C THR A 33 4.37 8.81 1.53
N ILE A 34 3.36 8.72 2.37
CA ILE A 34 3.43 7.97 3.63
C ILE A 34 2.71 6.63 3.51
N CYS A 35 3.15 5.67 4.29
CA CYS A 35 2.57 4.34 4.38
C CYS A 35 2.33 3.97 5.84
N ALA A 36 1.16 3.48 6.16
CA ALA A 36 0.81 3.08 7.50
C ALA A 36 -0.20 1.93 7.51
N LEU A 37 -0.18 1.15 8.60
CA LEU A 37 -1.27 0.23 8.89
C LEU A 37 -2.50 1.02 9.30
N ALA A 38 -3.59 0.87 8.56
CA ALA A 38 -4.84 1.58 8.81
C ALA A 38 -5.80 0.82 9.74
N THR A 39 -5.61 -0.49 9.92
CA THR A 39 -6.37 -1.32 10.87
C THR A 39 -5.71 -1.34 12.24
N GLY A 40 -6.51 -1.54 13.27
CA GLY A 40 -6.01 -1.63 14.65
C GLY A 40 -5.01 -2.77 14.86
N GLY A 41 -4.11 -2.62 15.84
CA GLY A 41 -3.20 -3.69 16.24
C GLY A 41 -3.94 -4.84 16.92
N GLY A 42 -3.57 -6.06 16.61
CA GLY A 42 -4.15 -7.27 17.17
C GLY A 42 -4.42 -8.35 16.12
N LEU A 43 -4.97 -9.47 16.55
CA LEU A 43 -5.38 -10.54 15.64
C LEU A 43 -6.60 -10.10 14.84
N SER A 44 -6.43 -9.93 13.55
CA SER A 44 -7.48 -9.58 12.62
C SER A 44 -7.44 -10.50 11.40
N ALA A 45 -8.59 -10.81 10.86
CA ALA A 45 -8.68 -11.60 9.61
C ALA A 45 -8.15 -10.82 8.40
N ILE A 46 -8.25 -9.51 8.44
CA ILE A 46 -7.83 -8.61 7.36
C ILE A 46 -7.01 -7.47 7.94
N ALA A 47 -5.92 -7.12 7.27
CA ALA A 47 -5.16 -5.92 7.54
C ALA A 47 -5.24 -4.98 6.34
N VAL A 48 -5.37 -3.68 6.58
CA VAL A 48 -5.36 -2.66 5.55
C VAL A 48 -4.12 -1.78 5.71
N ILE A 49 -3.31 -1.75 4.66
CA ILE A 49 -2.17 -0.83 4.56
C ILE A 49 -2.64 0.35 3.71
N ARG A 50 -2.44 1.56 4.18
CA ARG A 50 -2.78 2.78 3.46
C ARG A 50 -1.52 3.53 3.05
N LEU A 51 -1.46 3.89 1.77
CA LEU A 51 -0.49 4.84 1.24
C LEU A 51 -1.23 6.13 0.92
N SER A 52 -0.64 7.26 1.28
CA SER A 52 -1.20 8.59 0.98
C SER A 52 -0.09 9.51 0.48
N GLY A 53 -0.33 10.18 -0.63
CA GLY A 53 0.60 11.10 -1.27
C GLY A 53 0.66 10.93 -2.78
N LYS A 54 1.34 11.82 -3.46
CA LYS A 54 1.40 11.91 -4.94
C LYS A 54 1.89 10.63 -5.63
N GLU A 55 2.76 9.87 -4.98
CA GLU A 55 3.38 8.68 -5.55
C GLU A 55 2.69 7.38 -5.11
N ALA A 56 1.59 7.44 -4.37
CA ALA A 56 0.94 6.26 -3.78
C ALA A 56 0.56 5.21 -4.84
N ILE A 57 -0.10 5.61 -5.92
CA ILE A 57 -0.48 4.70 -7.00
C ILE A 57 0.75 4.16 -7.73
N LYS A 58 1.70 5.01 -8.04
CA LYS A 58 2.93 4.64 -8.75
C LYS A 58 3.77 3.64 -7.94
N ILE A 59 3.96 3.89 -6.66
CA ILE A 59 4.65 2.97 -5.75
C ILE A 59 3.93 1.61 -5.71
N THR A 60 2.62 1.61 -5.49
CA THR A 60 1.83 0.38 -5.47
C THR A 60 1.90 -0.37 -6.80
N ASN A 61 1.88 0.35 -7.93
CA ASN A 61 1.97 -0.25 -9.25
C ASN A 61 3.26 -1.06 -9.48
N THR A 62 4.34 -0.71 -8.79
CA THR A 62 5.63 -1.42 -8.93
C THR A 62 5.61 -2.83 -8.34
N ILE A 63 4.74 -3.08 -7.38
CA ILE A 63 4.68 -4.36 -6.65
C ILE A 63 3.39 -5.14 -6.90
N PHE A 64 2.40 -4.52 -7.52
CA PHE A 64 1.11 -5.12 -7.79
C PHE A 64 1.09 -5.78 -9.17
N SER A 65 0.40 -6.92 -9.29
CA SER A 65 0.38 -7.73 -10.50
C SER A 65 -0.40 -7.14 -11.67
N ARG A 66 -1.13 -6.05 -11.45
CA ARG A 66 -1.94 -5.39 -12.48
C ARG A 66 -1.54 -3.93 -12.63
N ASP A 67 -1.68 -3.38 -13.84
CA ASP A 67 -1.47 -1.96 -14.07
C ASP A 67 -2.65 -1.15 -13.51
N ILE A 68 -2.34 -0.26 -12.56
CA ILE A 68 -3.31 0.61 -11.89
C ILE A 68 -3.07 2.10 -12.14
N LEU A 69 -2.13 2.45 -13.02
CA LEU A 69 -1.78 3.85 -13.28
C LEU A 69 -2.94 4.66 -13.87
N ASN A 70 -3.73 4.03 -14.76
CA ASN A 70 -4.79 4.71 -15.51
C ASN A 70 -6.21 4.29 -15.12
N VAL A 71 -6.37 3.61 -13.98
CA VAL A 71 -7.69 3.20 -13.50
C VAL A 71 -8.47 4.39 -12.96
N LYS A 72 -9.80 4.26 -12.93
CA LYS A 72 -10.67 5.28 -12.34
C LYS A 72 -10.51 5.32 -10.82
N SER A 73 -10.75 6.50 -10.25
CA SER A 73 -10.87 6.65 -8.80
C SER A 73 -12.08 5.88 -8.25
N HIS A 74 -11.99 5.44 -7.00
CA HIS A 74 -13.02 4.65 -6.30
C HIS A 74 -13.25 3.29 -6.97
N THR A 75 -12.19 2.63 -7.38
CA THR A 75 -12.21 1.28 -7.92
C THR A 75 -11.37 0.35 -7.06
N ILE A 76 -11.76 -0.92 -7.05
CA ILE A 76 -11.08 -2.00 -6.32
C ILE A 76 -10.57 -3.03 -7.33
N HIS A 77 -9.32 -3.44 -7.16
CA HIS A 77 -8.64 -4.37 -8.05
C HIS A 77 -8.10 -5.56 -7.27
N PHE A 78 -8.49 -6.76 -7.65
CA PHE A 78 -7.91 -7.99 -7.14
C PHE A 78 -6.62 -8.33 -7.88
N GLY A 79 -5.60 -8.73 -7.13
CA GLY A 79 -4.32 -9.15 -7.68
C GLY A 79 -3.36 -9.62 -6.61
N THR A 80 -2.10 -9.78 -6.98
CA THR A 80 -1.04 -10.22 -6.07
C THR A 80 -0.03 -9.13 -5.82
N ILE A 81 0.55 -9.13 -4.64
CA ILE A 81 1.73 -8.36 -4.30
C ILE A 81 2.93 -9.31 -4.36
N SER A 82 3.98 -8.88 -5.03
CA SER A 82 5.19 -9.68 -5.22
C SER A 82 6.44 -8.88 -4.88
N LYS A 83 7.47 -9.59 -4.43
CA LYS A 83 8.81 -9.08 -4.23
C LYS A 83 9.81 -10.09 -4.78
N ASN A 84 10.75 -9.62 -5.61
CA ASN A 84 11.78 -10.46 -6.21
C ASN A 84 11.20 -11.73 -6.89
N ASN A 85 10.13 -11.57 -7.66
CA ASN A 85 9.38 -12.63 -8.33
C ASN A 85 8.72 -13.66 -7.40
N THR A 86 8.65 -13.36 -6.11
CA THR A 86 7.94 -14.19 -5.13
C THR A 86 6.63 -13.52 -4.74
N ILE A 87 5.50 -14.23 -4.89
CA ILE A 87 4.20 -13.77 -4.45
C ILE A 87 4.17 -13.75 -2.92
N ILE A 88 3.84 -12.59 -2.36
CA ILE A 88 3.73 -12.38 -0.92
C ILE A 88 2.29 -12.66 -0.47
N ASP A 89 1.30 -12.07 -1.14
CA ASP A 89 -0.12 -12.25 -0.79
C ASP A 89 -1.03 -11.93 -1.99
N GLU A 90 -2.24 -12.45 -1.94
CA GLU A 90 -3.35 -12.02 -2.79
C GLU A 90 -4.12 -10.92 -2.07
N VAL A 91 -4.33 -9.80 -2.76
CA VAL A 91 -4.83 -8.57 -2.12
C VAL A 91 -5.93 -7.91 -2.94
N LEU A 92 -6.70 -7.07 -2.26
CA LEU A 92 -7.56 -6.08 -2.89
C LEU A 92 -6.92 -4.70 -2.78
N VAL A 93 -6.73 -4.03 -3.91
CA VAL A 93 -6.17 -2.68 -3.97
C VAL A 93 -7.27 -1.70 -4.33
N SER A 94 -7.55 -0.78 -3.42
CA SER A 94 -8.54 0.29 -3.59
C SER A 94 -7.82 1.59 -3.94
N ILE A 95 -8.30 2.28 -4.98
CA ILE A 95 -7.66 3.48 -5.55
C ILE A 95 -8.54 4.70 -5.33
N PHE A 96 -7.96 5.75 -4.77
CA PHE A 96 -8.59 7.05 -4.56
C PHE A 96 -7.69 8.14 -5.13
N LYS A 97 -8.10 8.73 -6.25
CA LYS A 97 -7.32 9.78 -6.93
C LYS A 97 -7.69 11.17 -6.42
N ASN A 98 -6.74 12.06 -6.57
CA ASN A 98 -6.74 13.50 -6.25
C ASN A 98 -8.04 14.12 -5.75
N GLY A 99 -8.05 14.58 -4.49
CA GLY A 99 -9.17 15.30 -3.89
C GLY A 99 -10.41 14.45 -3.59
N LYS A 100 -10.39 13.17 -3.92
CA LYS A 100 -11.50 12.23 -3.74
C LYS A 100 -11.22 11.15 -2.70
N SER A 101 -10.23 11.37 -1.85
CA SER A 101 -9.86 10.49 -0.75
C SER A 101 -10.20 11.14 0.60
N TYR A 102 -10.15 10.34 1.66
CA TYR A 102 -10.33 10.83 3.03
C TYR A 102 -9.30 11.90 3.41
N THR A 103 -8.07 11.78 2.93
CA THR A 103 -6.97 12.73 3.22
C THR A 103 -6.95 13.93 2.27
N GLY A 104 -7.72 13.93 1.18
CA GLY A 104 -7.66 14.92 0.11
C GLY A 104 -6.49 14.72 -0.86
N GLU A 105 -5.64 13.73 -0.62
CA GLU A 105 -4.51 13.35 -1.45
C GLU A 105 -4.81 12.07 -2.23
N GLU A 106 -3.94 11.72 -3.17
CA GLU A 106 -3.96 10.41 -3.81
C GLU A 106 -3.73 9.34 -2.74
N THR A 107 -4.61 8.36 -2.68
CA THR A 107 -4.58 7.33 -1.64
C THR A 107 -4.77 5.95 -2.26
N VAL A 108 -4.03 5.00 -1.75
CA VAL A 108 -4.17 3.58 -2.04
C VAL A 108 -4.39 2.82 -0.74
N GLU A 109 -5.36 1.92 -0.73
CA GLU A 109 -5.56 0.97 0.38
C GLU A 109 -5.34 -0.45 -0.13
N ILE A 110 -4.47 -1.17 0.53
CA ILE A 110 -4.16 -2.56 0.23
C ILE A 110 -4.74 -3.42 1.35
N SER A 111 -5.78 -4.18 1.03
CA SER A 111 -6.38 -5.15 1.97
C SER A 111 -5.71 -6.50 1.77
N CYS A 112 -5.04 -6.99 2.81
CA CYS A 112 -4.33 -8.26 2.82
C CYS A 112 -4.85 -9.20 3.92
N HIS A 113 -4.59 -10.49 3.75
CA HIS A 113 -5.07 -11.54 4.66
C HIS A 113 -4.03 -11.90 5.71
#